data_938e20a3077d163819d126ff88da29d1
#
_entry.id   938e20a3077d163819d126ff88da29d1
#
_cell.length_a   1.000
_cell.length_b   1.000
_cell.length_c   1.000
_cell.angle_alpha   90.00
_cell.angle_beta   90.00
_cell.angle_gamma   90.00
#
_symmetry.space_group_name_H-M   'P 1'
#
loop_
_entity.id
_entity.type
_entity.pdbx_description
1 polymer ?
#
loop_
_entity_poly.entity_id
_entity_poly.type
_entity_poly.pdbx_seq_one_letter_code
_entity_poly.pdbx_strand_id
1 'polypeptide(L)'
;MKIKTICAVLGACLLCPGMAQADIVQRLVVTAMAAEPDSEGGDVFSTAGTTACGGKQIRMDARSVNLDEAPYDALKADLARHIRNKTPMFVTLKKCPDDASVPIVRQIAACTPAACADGRARLYLHERFFPIEQEKAPNVLILPLPKGKQPGTWKVEIYSVAGHKLRLSGQVNRADYASGELVGGYVSYYPDGKVEKQVAQDGQGRQDGVTSLYRADGSLESRGNWRHGLPEGTHQQYHATGKLREASVYRDGQRVDGPVQTFDANGKLSTSFVLREGRMEGELLTYFPDGKVAGRTQVSKGKFNGSSAEYYPDGAVRASMTLVNDLPVGEALEFYPDGKVQSRQQYGDKGGLLSIQRYSPQGVLVLERRWDAQWREQGTSRSWYESGKPEQAIDYVNDRRDGWSRSWREDGSLKNECRYVAGKAQGDCGEAPPAPELQRKEQAWRAL
;
A
#
# COMPACT_ATOMS: atom_id res chain seq x y z
N MET A 1 4.06 23.05 2.19
CA MET A 1 3.73 21.97 3.14
C MET A 1 4.66 20.80 2.85
N LYS A 2 5.60 20.50 3.74
CA LYS A 2 6.70 19.56 3.49
C LYS A 2 6.19 18.11 3.56
N ILE A 3 6.26 17.42 2.45
CA ILE A 3 6.02 15.98 2.33
C ILE A 3 7.23 15.27 2.92
N LYS A 4 7.03 14.56 4.03
CA LYS A 4 8.02 13.65 4.60
C LYS A 4 8.09 12.40 3.72
N THR A 5 9.27 12.22 3.17
CA THR A 5 9.72 11.09 2.35
C THR A 5 9.42 9.76 3.03
N ILE A 6 8.72 8.92 2.30
CA ILE A 6 8.53 7.49 2.58
C ILE A 6 9.91 6.83 2.43
N CYS A 7 10.50 6.39 3.53
CA CYS A 7 11.59 5.39 3.50
C CYS A 7 10.98 4.04 3.14
N ALA A 8 10.94 3.75 1.87
CA ALA A 8 10.66 2.42 1.36
C ALA A 8 11.98 1.64 1.25
N VAL A 9 12.01 0.51 1.97
CA VAL A 9 12.67 -0.73 1.58
C VAL A 9 14.06 -0.58 0.93
N LEU A 10 15.08 -0.65 1.80
CA LEU A 10 16.35 -1.35 1.52
C LEU A 10 17.28 -1.13 2.73
N GLY A 11 17.83 -2.20 3.24
CA GLY A 11 18.65 -2.26 4.43
C GLY A 11 19.73 -1.19 4.50
N ALA A 12 19.51 -0.19 5.32
CA ALA A 12 20.47 0.64 6.02
C ALA A 12 19.69 1.68 6.84
N CYS A 13 19.26 1.31 8.03
CA CYS A 13 18.94 2.28 9.08
C CYS A 13 19.87 2.02 10.26
N LEU A 14 21.13 2.35 10.05
CA LEU A 14 22.06 2.69 11.14
C LEU A 14 21.71 4.13 11.56
N LEU A 15 21.44 4.32 12.88
CA LEU A 15 21.24 5.60 13.57
C LEU A 15 19.81 6.18 13.52
N CYS A 16 18.85 5.51 14.19
CA CYS A 16 17.78 6.21 14.89
C CYS A 16 18.11 6.26 16.38
N PRO A 17 18.31 7.43 16.99
CA PRO A 17 18.42 7.53 18.44
C PRO A 17 17.02 7.22 19.03
N GLY A 18 16.88 6.12 19.76
CA GLY A 18 15.66 5.68 20.39
C GLY A 18 15.26 4.21 20.12
N MET A 19 16.10 3.39 19.52
CA MET A 19 15.88 1.95 19.47
C MET A 19 16.07 1.34 20.87
N ALA A 20 15.01 0.76 21.42
CA ALA A 20 15.12 -0.07 22.61
C ALA A 20 16.21 -1.13 22.37
N GLN A 21 17.12 -1.28 23.31
CA GLN A 21 18.21 -2.25 23.23
C GLN A 21 17.61 -3.65 23.21
N ALA A 22 18.04 -4.48 22.27
CA ALA A 22 17.58 -5.86 22.17
C ALA A 22 18.13 -6.72 23.31
N ASP A 23 17.24 -7.50 23.89
CA ASP A 23 17.59 -8.44 24.96
C ASP A 23 18.01 -9.79 24.37
N ILE A 24 19.14 -10.32 24.84
CA ILE A 24 19.60 -11.66 24.53
C ILE A 24 19.32 -12.57 25.72
N VAL A 25 18.45 -13.56 25.56
CA VAL A 25 18.15 -14.53 26.59
C VAL A 25 18.99 -15.78 26.40
N GLN A 26 19.78 -16.13 27.41
CA GLN A 26 20.67 -17.26 27.39
C GLN A 26 20.50 -18.11 28.66
N ARG A 27 20.55 -19.44 28.50
CA ARG A 27 20.71 -20.37 29.65
C ARG A 27 22.17 -20.39 30.08
N LEU A 28 22.42 -20.03 31.32
CA LEU A 28 23.77 -20.04 31.91
C LEU A 28 23.77 -20.81 33.24
N VAL A 29 24.86 -21.48 33.52
CA VAL A 29 25.19 -21.94 34.87
C VAL A 29 26.16 -20.94 35.47
N VAL A 30 25.70 -20.17 36.41
CA VAL A 30 26.56 -19.23 37.16
C VAL A 30 27.36 -20.06 38.19
N THR A 31 28.65 -19.90 38.15
CA THR A 31 29.58 -20.76 38.95
C THR A 31 30.18 -20.08 40.17
N ALA A 32 30.30 -18.75 40.09
CA ALA A 32 30.84 -17.95 41.18
C ALA A 32 30.37 -16.51 41.10
N MET A 33 30.35 -15.81 42.22
CA MET A 33 30.23 -14.36 42.32
C MET A 33 31.60 -13.82 42.79
N ALA A 34 32.05 -12.71 42.22
CA ALA A 34 33.24 -12.04 42.65
C ALA A 34 33.11 -11.55 44.10
N ALA A 35 34.24 -11.54 44.84
CA ALA A 35 34.23 -11.14 46.26
C ALA A 35 33.94 -9.63 46.43
N GLU A 36 34.26 -8.83 45.43
CA GLU A 36 34.02 -7.38 45.42
C GLU A 36 33.36 -6.95 44.14
N PRO A 37 32.54 -5.88 44.19
CA PRO A 37 32.00 -5.25 42.97
C PRO A 37 33.12 -4.75 42.04
N ASP A 38 32.78 -4.61 40.75
CA ASP A 38 33.68 -3.98 39.80
C ASP A 38 33.85 -2.47 40.03
N SER A 39 34.73 -1.83 39.23
CA SER A 39 35.02 -0.38 39.34
C SER A 39 33.81 0.54 39.13
N GLU A 40 32.73 0.01 38.62
CA GLU A 40 31.45 0.73 38.39
C GLU A 40 30.36 0.34 39.42
N GLY A 41 30.70 -0.47 40.44
CA GLY A 41 29.82 -0.89 41.51
C GLY A 41 28.86 -2.01 41.18
N GLY A 42 29.10 -2.76 40.08
CA GLY A 42 28.28 -3.91 39.69
C GLY A 42 28.86 -5.24 40.19
N ASP A 43 27.99 -6.16 40.59
CA ASP A 43 28.37 -7.54 40.96
C ASP A 43 28.74 -8.33 39.70
N VAL A 44 29.88 -8.98 39.69
CA VAL A 44 30.41 -9.80 38.58
C VAL A 44 30.21 -11.28 38.90
N PHE A 45 29.66 -12.03 37.95
CA PHE A 45 29.41 -13.46 38.08
C PHE A 45 30.16 -14.22 36.99
N SER A 46 30.86 -15.30 37.36
CA SER A 46 31.43 -16.23 36.41
C SER A 46 30.43 -17.30 35.95
N THR A 47 30.56 -17.76 34.72
CA THR A 47 29.70 -18.74 34.08
C THR A 47 30.48 -19.98 33.66
N ALA A 48 29.85 -21.18 33.71
CA ALA A 48 30.47 -22.43 33.28
C ALA A 48 30.67 -22.50 31.76
N GLY A 49 29.92 -21.71 30.99
CA GLY A 49 30.00 -21.64 29.53
C GLY A 49 30.28 -20.22 29.07
N THR A 50 30.61 -20.08 27.78
CA THR A 50 30.73 -18.77 27.12
C THR A 50 29.39 -18.09 26.99
N THR A 51 29.30 -16.82 27.36
CA THR A 51 28.11 -16.00 27.16
C THR A 51 27.89 -15.75 25.66
N ALA A 52 26.68 -15.32 25.28
CA ALA A 52 26.40 -14.91 23.91
C ALA A 52 27.31 -13.77 23.40
N CYS A 53 27.91 -13.02 24.33
CA CYS A 53 28.83 -11.95 24.03
C CYS A 53 30.32 -12.40 23.99
N GLY A 54 30.60 -13.71 24.12
CA GLY A 54 31.94 -14.29 23.94
C GLY A 54 32.78 -14.47 25.22
N GLY A 55 32.41 -13.84 26.34
CA GLY A 55 33.12 -13.97 27.63
C GLY A 55 32.56 -15.08 28.51
N LYS A 56 33.18 -15.31 29.66
CA LYS A 56 32.68 -16.21 30.72
C LYS A 56 32.25 -15.48 31.99
N GLN A 57 31.93 -14.22 31.86
CA GLN A 57 31.48 -13.37 32.94
C GLN A 57 30.21 -12.60 32.53
N ILE A 58 29.36 -12.30 33.49
CA ILE A 58 28.22 -11.40 33.39
C ILE A 58 28.27 -10.42 34.54
N ARG A 59 27.76 -9.21 34.34
CA ARG A 59 27.65 -8.15 35.33
C ARG A 59 26.20 -7.83 35.64
N MET A 60 25.90 -7.57 36.89
CA MET A 60 24.56 -7.18 37.34
C MET A 60 24.66 -6.08 38.41
N ASP A 61 23.79 -5.12 38.38
CA ASP A 61 23.54 -4.12 39.41
C ASP A 61 22.04 -3.88 39.57
N ALA A 62 21.63 -3.25 40.68
CA ALA A 62 20.22 -3.01 40.99
C ALA A 62 19.49 -2.25 39.88
N ARG A 63 20.14 -1.27 39.24
CA ARG A 63 19.56 -0.48 38.15
C ARG A 63 19.41 -1.31 36.87
N SER A 64 20.37 -2.17 36.59
CA SER A 64 20.34 -3.00 35.37
C SER A 64 19.16 -3.98 35.37
N VAL A 65 18.75 -4.47 36.54
CA VAL A 65 17.61 -5.40 36.73
C VAL A 65 16.34 -4.69 37.17
N ASN A 66 16.36 -3.35 37.23
CA ASN A 66 15.22 -2.49 37.61
C ASN A 66 14.64 -2.84 39.00
N LEU A 67 15.50 -3.03 39.99
CA LEU A 67 15.15 -3.35 41.37
C LEU A 67 15.73 -2.28 42.32
N ASP A 68 15.02 -2.06 43.43
CA ASP A 68 15.56 -1.34 44.59
C ASP A 68 16.58 -2.21 45.33
N GLU A 69 17.38 -1.61 46.27
CA GLU A 69 18.44 -2.31 46.98
C GLU A 69 17.99 -3.58 47.71
N ALA A 70 16.89 -3.53 48.48
CA ALA A 70 16.43 -4.68 49.24
C ALA A 70 15.93 -5.86 48.36
N PRO A 71 15.11 -5.64 47.32
CA PRO A 71 14.79 -6.69 46.34
C PRO A 71 16.04 -7.20 45.58
N TYR A 72 17.04 -6.33 45.32
CA TYR A 72 18.28 -6.72 44.68
C TYR A 72 19.11 -7.65 45.56
N ASP A 73 19.25 -7.37 46.86
CA ASP A 73 19.93 -8.23 47.79
C ASP A 73 19.24 -9.60 47.97
N ALA A 74 17.92 -9.61 47.94
CA ALA A 74 17.17 -10.87 47.93
C ALA A 74 17.45 -11.69 46.64
N LEU A 75 17.56 -11.05 45.48
CA LEU A 75 17.95 -11.66 44.20
C LEU A 75 19.37 -12.24 44.28
N LYS A 76 20.35 -11.50 44.85
CA LYS A 76 21.72 -12.01 45.08
C LYS A 76 21.75 -13.25 45.99
N ALA A 77 20.97 -13.25 47.06
CA ALA A 77 20.85 -14.41 47.98
C ALA A 77 20.29 -15.64 47.25
N ASP A 78 19.29 -15.44 46.38
CA ASP A 78 18.72 -16.51 45.56
C ASP A 78 19.74 -17.02 44.50
N LEU A 79 20.46 -16.14 43.85
CA LEU A 79 21.59 -16.48 42.97
C LEU A 79 22.65 -17.30 43.68
N ALA A 80 23.06 -16.94 44.90
CA ALA A 80 24.01 -17.69 45.68
C ALA A 80 23.54 -19.12 45.98
N ARG A 81 22.25 -19.33 46.14
CA ARG A 81 21.63 -20.67 46.28
C ARG A 81 21.75 -21.46 44.97
N HIS A 82 21.43 -20.84 43.81
CA HIS A 82 21.55 -21.48 42.50
C HIS A 82 22.99 -21.80 42.14
N ILE A 83 23.97 -20.92 42.50
CA ILE A 83 25.39 -21.19 42.36
C ILE A 83 25.82 -22.43 43.13
N ARG A 84 25.43 -22.53 44.43
CA ARG A 84 25.76 -23.72 45.28
C ARG A 84 25.17 -25.00 44.66
N ASN A 85 23.99 -24.96 44.13
CA ASN A 85 23.27 -26.11 43.58
C ASN A 85 23.65 -26.39 42.10
N LYS A 86 24.49 -25.57 41.48
CA LYS A 86 24.84 -25.63 40.06
C LYS A 86 23.62 -25.66 39.13
N THR A 87 22.56 -24.97 39.53
CA THR A 87 21.29 -24.94 38.80
C THR A 87 21.39 -23.96 37.64
N PRO A 88 21.03 -24.35 36.41
CA PRO A 88 20.99 -23.44 35.29
C PRO A 88 19.92 -22.36 35.49
N MET A 89 20.22 -21.16 34.98
CA MET A 89 19.30 -20.02 34.99
C MET A 89 19.19 -19.42 33.59
N PHE A 90 18.04 -18.81 33.29
CA PHE A 90 17.92 -17.91 32.18
C PHE A 90 18.41 -16.52 32.58
N VAL A 91 19.33 -15.99 31.80
CA VAL A 91 19.89 -14.66 31.96
C VAL A 91 19.55 -13.86 30.71
N THR A 92 18.87 -12.75 30.88
CA THR A 92 18.66 -11.78 29.83
C THR A 92 19.77 -10.75 29.89
N LEU A 93 20.58 -10.68 28.84
CA LEU A 93 21.69 -9.74 28.71
C LEU A 93 21.22 -8.50 27.93
N LYS A 94 21.68 -7.32 28.31
CA LYS A 94 21.66 -6.15 27.43
C LYS A 94 22.54 -6.47 26.20
N LYS A 95 22.39 -5.65 25.14
CA LYS A 95 23.24 -5.68 23.94
C LYS A 95 24.69 -5.97 24.33
N CYS A 96 25.36 -6.86 23.59
CA CYS A 96 26.79 -7.12 23.79
C CYS A 96 27.58 -5.82 23.62
N PRO A 97 28.43 -5.45 24.56
CA PRO A 97 29.30 -4.28 24.44
C PRO A 97 30.20 -4.39 23.22
N ASP A 98 30.48 -3.28 22.56
CA ASP A 98 31.35 -3.23 21.37
C ASP A 98 32.84 -3.38 21.73
N ASP A 99 33.19 -3.20 23.01
CA ASP A 99 34.55 -3.16 23.56
C ASP A 99 35.00 -4.43 24.32
N ALA A 100 34.29 -5.55 24.13
CA ALA A 100 34.51 -6.82 24.85
C ALA A 100 34.37 -6.72 26.39
N SER A 101 33.73 -5.67 26.88
CA SER A 101 33.41 -5.56 28.30
C SER A 101 32.40 -6.64 28.76
N VAL A 102 32.27 -6.83 30.07
CA VAL A 102 31.43 -7.85 30.66
C VAL A 102 29.94 -7.49 30.37
N PRO A 103 29.15 -8.38 29.75
CA PRO A 103 27.77 -8.07 29.40
C PRO A 103 26.92 -7.87 30.64
N ILE A 104 26.04 -6.86 30.58
CA ILE A 104 25.17 -6.46 31.69
C ILE A 104 23.90 -7.30 31.70
N VAL A 105 23.55 -7.86 32.84
CA VAL A 105 22.30 -8.60 33.06
C VAL A 105 21.16 -7.62 33.24
N ARG A 106 20.06 -7.85 32.53
CA ARG A 106 18.80 -7.12 32.67
C ARG A 106 17.76 -7.91 33.48
N GLN A 107 17.77 -9.21 33.34
CA GLN A 107 16.84 -10.09 34.06
C GLN A 107 17.52 -11.43 34.31
N ILE A 108 17.18 -12.04 35.43
CA ILE A 108 17.57 -13.42 35.75
C ILE A 108 16.37 -14.19 36.25
N ALA A 109 16.18 -15.43 35.80
CA ALA A 109 15.08 -16.28 36.19
C ALA A 109 15.51 -17.73 36.32
N ALA A 110 14.91 -18.45 37.26
CA ALA A 110 15.13 -19.88 37.39
C ALA A 110 14.66 -20.60 36.11
N CYS A 111 15.44 -21.57 35.68
CA CYS A 111 15.18 -22.36 34.51
C CYS A 111 14.20 -23.52 34.85
N THR A 112 13.06 -23.57 34.23
CA THR A 112 12.23 -24.79 34.28
C THR A 112 12.85 -25.89 33.43
N PRO A 113 12.73 -27.18 33.81
CA PRO A 113 13.38 -28.26 33.05
C PRO A 113 13.06 -28.26 31.54
N ALA A 114 11.82 -28.01 31.19
CA ALA A 114 11.38 -27.96 29.76
C ALA A 114 11.96 -26.78 29.01
N ALA A 115 12.06 -25.61 29.62
CA ALA A 115 12.56 -24.40 28.99
C ALA A 115 14.10 -24.34 28.86
N CYS A 116 14.80 -25.16 29.67
CA CYS A 116 16.27 -25.22 29.68
C CYS A 116 16.87 -26.31 28.79
N ALA A 117 16.07 -27.07 28.09
CA ALA A 117 16.52 -28.28 27.39
C ALA A 117 17.60 -28.02 26.29
N ASP A 118 17.55 -26.91 25.61
CA ASP A 118 18.42 -26.65 24.44
C ASP A 118 19.69 -25.82 24.72
N GLY A 119 19.75 -25.13 25.85
CA GLY A 119 20.95 -24.38 26.29
C GLY A 119 21.39 -23.21 25.41
N ARG A 120 20.54 -22.74 24.47
CA ARG A 120 20.86 -21.74 23.48
C ARG A 120 20.33 -20.36 23.86
N ALA A 121 21.11 -19.33 23.55
CA ALA A 121 20.68 -17.94 23.69
C ALA A 121 19.59 -17.60 22.67
N ARG A 122 18.68 -16.70 23.02
CA ARG A 122 17.59 -16.22 22.16
C ARG A 122 17.65 -14.71 22.01
N LEU A 123 17.60 -14.26 20.76
CA LEU A 123 17.43 -12.85 20.40
C LEU A 123 15.98 -12.67 19.94
N TYR A 124 15.25 -11.79 20.61
CA TYR A 124 13.85 -11.50 20.31
C TYR A 124 13.72 -10.39 19.27
N LEU A 125 12.81 -10.55 18.31
CA LEU A 125 12.76 -9.72 17.13
C LEU A 125 11.33 -9.25 16.83
N HIS A 126 11.24 -8.01 16.33
CA HIS A 126 10.02 -7.40 15.79
C HIS A 126 9.51 -8.15 14.54
N GLU A 127 8.31 -7.83 14.06
CA GLU A 127 7.78 -8.37 12.80
C GLU A 127 8.68 -8.12 11.59
N ARG A 128 9.43 -7.00 11.61
CA ARG A 128 10.42 -6.64 10.58
C ARG A 128 11.83 -7.15 10.86
N PHE A 129 11.97 -8.09 11.83
CA PHE A 129 13.21 -8.79 12.17
C PHE A 129 14.32 -7.93 12.77
N PHE A 130 14.05 -6.75 13.29
CA PHE A 130 15.03 -6.03 14.13
C PHE A 130 14.83 -6.37 15.62
N PRO A 131 15.92 -6.30 16.42
CA PRO A 131 15.87 -6.66 17.82
C PRO A 131 14.94 -5.76 18.66
N ILE A 132 14.17 -6.38 19.55
CA ILE A 132 13.26 -5.70 20.50
C ILE A 132 13.19 -6.44 21.85
N GLU A 133 12.45 -5.87 22.81
CA GLU A 133 12.17 -6.51 24.09
C GLU A 133 11.33 -7.78 23.93
N GLN A 134 11.62 -8.78 24.76
CA GLN A 134 11.01 -10.12 24.70
C GLN A 134 9.48 -10.08 24.73
N GLU A 135 8.89 -9.27 25.61
CA GLU A 135 7.43 -9.22 25.85
C GLU A 135 6.63 -8.80 24.61
N LYS A 136 7.28 -8.06 23.71
CA LYS A 136 6.64 -7.52 22.50
C LYS A 136 7.04 -8.27 21.23
N ALA A 137 7.86 -9.31 21.34
CA ALA A 137 8.48 -9.95 20.20
C ALA A 137 7.64 -11.06 19.60
N PRO A 138 7.18 -10.96 18.35
CA PRO A 138 6.53 -12.06 17.64
C PRO A 138 7.52 -13.12 17.13
N ASN A 139 8.81 -12.78 17.02
CA ASN A 139 9.82 -13.62 16.43
C ASN A 139 11.05 -13.80 17.33
N VAL A 140 11.76 -14.90 17.11
CA VAL A 140 12.96 -15.29 17.88
C VAL A 140 14.02 -15.87 16.96
N LEU A 141 15.28 -15.49 17.22
CA LEU A 141 16.48 -16.04 16.60
C LEU A 141 17.30 -16.76 17.66
N ILE A 142 17.80 -17.95 17.33
CA ILE A 142 18.62 -18.76 18.21
C ILE A 142 20.09 -18.47 17.97
N LEU A 143 20.85 -18.23 19.04
CA LEU A 143 22.28 -17.91 19.01
C LEU A 143 23.14 -19.01 19.67
N PRO A 144 24.42 -19.11 19.34
CA PRO A 144 25.16 -18.37 18.31
C PRO A 144 24.76 -18.81 16.90
N LEU A 145 24.98 -17.91 15.93
CA LEU A 145 24.67 -18.23 14.54
C LEU A 145 25.62 -19.31 14.01
N PRO A 146 25.10 -20.37 13.35
CA PRO A 146 25.95 -21.35 12.67
C PRO A 146 26.72 -20.69 11.51
N LYS A 147 27.88 -21.26 11.15
CA LYS A 147 28.60 -20.85 9.94
C LYS A 147 27.72 -21.01 8.71
N GLY A 148 27.75 -20.01 7.83
CA GLY A 148 27.03 -20.00 6.58
C GLY A 148 27.70 -20.89 5.52
N LYS A 149 27.05 -20.95 4.36
CA LYS A 149 27.58 -21.73 3.21
C LYS A 149 28.82 -21.07 2.58
N GLN A 150 28.89 -19.75 2.62
CA GLN A 150 30.00 -18.98 2.06
C GLN A 150 30.98 -18.61 3.17
N PRO A 151 32.29 -18.55 2.89
CA PRO A 151 33.27 -18.06 3.84
C PRO A 151 32.94 -16.65 4.35
N GLY A 152 33.08 -16.42 5.65
CA GLY A 152 32.74 -15.12 6.26
C GLY A 152 31.26 -14.83 6.43
N THR A 153 30.40 -15.84 6.25
CA THR A 153 28.96 -15.71 6.49
C THR A 153 28.45 -16.61 7.61
N TRP A 154 27.28 -16.27 8.14
CA TRP A 154 26.59 -17.03 9.19
C TRP A 154 25.14 -17.27 8.78
N LYS A 155 24.66 -18.49 9.04
CA LYS A 155 23.26 -18.87 8.73
C LYS A 155 22.32 -18.21 9.72
N VAL A 156 21.22 -17.65 9.21
CA VAL A 156 20.11 -17.07 9.98
C VAL A 156 18.86 -17.85 9.72
N GLU A 157 18.20 -18.29 10.79
CA GLU A 157 16.86 -18.88 10.77
C GLU A 157 16.05 -18.24 11.89
N ILE A 158 15.06 -17.43 11.54
CA ILE A 158 14.19 -16.74 12.48
C ILE A 158 12.86 -17.49 12.54
N TYR A 159 12.38 -17.72 13.76
CA TYR A 159 11.15 -18.47 14.02
C TYR A 159 10.14 -17.59 14.73
N SER A 160 8.85 -17.85 14.55
CA SER A 160 7.80 -17.23 15.37
C SER A 160 7.92 -17.72 16.82
N VAL A 161 7.67 -16.83 17.78
CA VAL A 161 7.56 -17.19 19.19
C VAL A 161 6.35 -18.13 19.42
N ALA A 162 5.21 -17.77 18.81
CA ALA A 162 4.03 -18.63 18.82
C ALA A 162 4.14 -19.69 17.71
N GLY A 163 4.12 -20.97 18.09
CA GLY A 163 4.09 -22.11 17.17
C GLY A 163 5.41 -22.47 16.49
N HIS A 164 6.49 -21.76 16.76
CA HIS A 164 7.86 -22.06 16.30
C HIS A 164 7.98 -22.31 14.78
N LYS A 165 7.26 -21.53 13.98
CA LYS A 165 7.31 -21.62 12.50
C LYS A 165 8.43 -20.73 11.95
N LEU A 166 9.10 -21.22 10.90
CA LEU A 166 10.14 -20.45 10.20
C LEU A 166 9.55 -19.18 9.58
N ARG A 167 10.19 -18.05 9.83
CA ARG A 167 9.79 -16.71 9.34
C ARG A 167 10.81 -16.10 8.38
N LEU A 168 12.08 -16.45 8.55
CA LEU A 168 13.16 -16.05 7.64
C LEU A 168 14.27 -17.10 7.64
N SER A 169 14.81 -17.38 6.48
CA SER A 169 16.04 -18.17 6.30
C SER A 169 16.97 -17.47 5.34
N GLY A 170 18.23 -17.26 5.75
CA GLY A 170 19.23 -16.55 4.95
C GLY A 170 20.64 -16.66 5.55
N GLN A 171 21.50 -15.74 5.14
CA GLN A 171 22.83 -15.61 5.67
C GLN A 171 23.12 -14.13 5.99
N VAL A 172 23.97 -13.88 6.99
CA VAL A 172 24.50 -12.56 7.34
C VAL A 172 26.00 -12.54 7.24
N ASN A 173 26.57 -11.37 7.00
CA ASN A 173 28.00 -11.15 6.85
C ASN A 173 28.77 -10.97 8.18
N ARG A 174 28.07 -11.06 9.32
CA ARG A 174 28.66 -10.97 10.66
C ARG A 174 28.06 -12.02 11.60
N ALA A 175 28.86 -12.46 12.58
CA ALA A 175 28.38 -13.39 13.60
C ALA A 175 27.35 -12.77 14.54
N ASP A 176 27.41 -11.46 14.74
CA ASP A 176 26.41 -10.68 15.45
C ASP A 176 25.30 -10.26 14.49
N TYR A 177 24.12 -10.81 14.70
CA TYR A 177 22.95 -10.52 13.86
C TYR A 177 22.56 -9.03 13.90
N ALA A 178 22.68 -8.37 15.06
CA ALA A 178 22.22 -7.00 15.23
C ALA A 178 23.05 -5.99 14.39
N SER A 179 24.31 -6.31 14.11
CA SER A 179 25.22 -5.53 13.26
C SER A 179 25.46 -6.14 11.88
N GLY A 180 24.90 -7.32 11.61
CA GLY A 180 25.02 -8.06 10.36
C GLY A 180 24.02 -7.62 9.30
N GLU A 181 24.41 -7.74 8.04
CA GLU A 181 23.54 -7.53 6.87
C GLU A 181 23.25 -8.85 6.19
N LEU A 182 22.01 -9.04 5.72
CA LEU A 182 21.65 -10.19 4.91
C LEU A 182 22.42 -10.17 3.58
N VAL A 183 23.07 -11.29 3.26
CA VAL A 183 23.90 -11.46 2.07
C VAL A 183 23.65 -12.80 1.38
N GLY A 184 23.91 -12.87 0.08
CA GLY A 184 23.77 -14.12 -0.69
C GLY A 184 22.31 -14.54 -0.94
N GLY A 185 21.37 -13.78 -0.40
CA GLY A 185 19.93 -14.02 -0.54
C GLY A 185 19.24 -14.59 0.70
N TYR A 186 17.94 -14.45 0.73
CA TYR A 186 17.09 -14.96 1.82
C TYR A 186 15.68 -15.34 1.33
N VAL A 187 14.99 -16.12 2.16
CA VAL A 187 13.57 -16.45 2.00
C VAL A 187 12.84 -15.99 3.26
N SER A 188 11.76 -15.21 3.12
CA SER A 188 10.82 -14.91 4.20
C SER A 188 9.53 -15.70 4.02
N TYR A 189 8.82 -15.90 5.13
CA TYR A 189 7.64 -16.75 5.19
C TYR A 189 6.50 -16.05 5.90
N TYR A 190 5.29 -16.28 5.44
CA TYR A 190 4.05 -15.91 6.13
C TYR A 190 3.90 -16.66 7.47
N PRO A 191 3.03 -16.18 8.39
CA PRO A 191 2.80 -16.86 9.66
C PRO A 191 2.31 -18.32 9.52
N ASP A 192 1.68 -18.66 8.41
CA ASP A 192 1.24 -20.04 8.11
C ASP A 192 2.37 -20.95 7.60
N GLY A 193 3.55 -20.38 7.30
CA GLY A 193 4.75 -21.08 6.83
C GLY A 193 4.92 -21.11 5.31
N LYS A 194 4.00 -20.54 4.54
CA LYS A 194 4.19 -20.39 3.09
C LYS A 194 5.23 -19.32 2.78
N VAL A 195 5.92 -19.47 1.66
CA VAL A 195 6.90 -18.49 1.19
C VAL A 195 6.18 -17.17 0.91
N GLU A 196 6.70 -16.07 1.46
CA GLU A 196 6.26 -14.70 1.20
C GLU A 196 7.17 -14.05 0.17
N LYS A 197 8.48 -14.20 0.34
CA LYS A 197 9.46 -13.54 -0.51
C LYS A 197 10.72 -14.39 -0.66
N GLN A 198 11.26 -14.43 -1.87
CA GLN A 198 12.52 -15.07 -2.20
C GLN A 198 13.42 -14.03 -2.88
N VAL A 199 14.56 -13.72 -2.28
CA VAL A 199 15.46 -12.66 -2.74
C VAL A 199 16.84 -13.23 -2.99
N ALA A 200 17.35 -13.02 -4.19
CA ALA A 200 18.78 -13.21 -4.47
C ALA A 200 19.54 -11.91 -4.19
N GLN A 201 20.71 -12.04 -3.56
CA GLN A 201 21.59 -10.92 -3.22
C GLN A 201 23.04 -11.30 -3.49
N ASP A 202 23.86 -10.29 -3.77
CA ASP A 202 25.32 -10.44 -3.80
C ASP A 202 25.91 -10.50 -2.38
N GLY A 203 27.23 -10.63 -2.31
CA GLY A 203 27.97 -10.64 -1.04
C GLY A 203 27.96 -9.32 -0.26
N GLN A 204 27.42 -8.26 -0.84
CA GLN A 204 27.27 -6.93 -0.24
C GLN A 204 25.81 -6.63 0.15
N GLY A 205 24.91 -7.63 0.08
CA GLY A 205 23.51 -7.49 0.43
C GLY A 205 22.64 -6.77 -0.62
N ARG A 206 23.19 -6.40 -1.78
CA ARG A 206 22.42 -5.79 -2.87
C ARG A 206 21.68 -6.88 -3.63
N GLN A 207 20.45 -6.59 -4.06
CA GLN A 207 19.71 -7.52 -4.91
C GLN A 207 20.51 -7.85 -6.17
N ASP A 208 20.75 -9.14 -6.42
CA ASP A 208 21.48 -9.63 -7.59
C ASP A 208 20.94 -11.02 -7.96
N GLY A 209 20.33 -11.13 -9.12
CA GLY A 209 19.59 -12.29 -9.54
C GLY A 209 18.06 -12.14 -9.37
N VAL A 210 17.37 -13.25 -9.28
CA VAL A 210 15.90 -13.29 -9.28
C VAL A 210 15.32 -13.00 -7.89
N THR A 211 14.39 -12.07 -7.82
CA THR A 211 13.50 -11.86 -6.67
C THR A 211 12.07 -12.25 -7.04
N SER A 212 11.43 -13.03 -6.17
CA SER A 212 10.03 -13.45 -6.30
C SER A 212 9.24 -13.09 -5.06
N LEU A 213 8.03 -12.56 -5.24
CA LEU A 213 7.07 -12.25 -4.18
C LEU A 213 5.84 -13.13 -4.36
N TYR A 214 5.32 -13.65 -3.27
CA TYR A 214 4.15 -14.53 -3.25
C TYR A 214 3.07 -13.95 -2.34
N ARG A 215 1.82 -14.21 -2.63
CA ARG A 215 0.67 -13.88 -1.77
C ARG A 215 0.51 -14.91 -0.66
N ALA A 216 -0.31 -14.60 0.32
CA ALA A 216 -0.60 -15.50 1.45
C ALA A 216 -1.25 -16.83 1.02
N ASP A 217 -1.95 -16.88 -0.11
CA ASP A 217 -2.46 -18.12 -0.70
C ASP A 217 -1.36 -19.00 -1.33
N GLY A 218 -0.14 -18.45 -1.52
CA GLY A 218 1.01 -19.08 -2.14
C GLY A 218 1.13 -18.79 -3.65
N SER A 219 0.20 -18.03 -4.24
CA SER A 219 0.29 -17.64 -5.65
C SER A 219 1.42 -16.63 -5.87
N LEU A 220 2.12 -16.74 -7.01
CA LEU A 220 3.16 -15.78 -7.39
C LEU A 220 2.52 -14.40 -7.65
N GLU A 221 3.02 -13.38 -6.97
CA GLU A 221 2.58 -12.00 -7.14
C GLU A 221 3.43 -11.24 -8.15
N SER A 222 4.76 -11.35 -8.01
CA SER A 222 5.70 -10.74 -8.93
C SER A 222 7.02 -11.51 -8.96
N ARG A 223 7.71 -11.38 -10.09
CA ARG A 223 9.07 -11.90 -10.28
C ARG A 223 9.87 -10.92 -11.11
N GLY A 224 11.08 -10.59 -10.68
CA GLY A 224 11.98 -9.71 -11.40
C GLY A 224 13.42 -10.15 -11.27
N ASN A 225 14.24 -9.74 -12.21
CA ASN A 225 15.69 -9.92 -12.17
C ASN A 225 16.36 -8.61 -11.77
N TRP A 226 17.44 -8.71 -11.02
CA TRP A 226 18.16 -7.59 -10.45
C TRP A 226 19.65 -7.76 -10.69
N ARG A 227 20.37 -6.64 -10.82
CA ARG A 227 21.82 -6.63 -10.96
C ARG A 227 22.40 -5.48 -10.14
N HIS A 228 23.21 -5.82 -9.11
CA HIS A 228 23.82 -4.87 -8.19
C HIS A 228 22.84 -3.86 -7.57
N GLY A 229 21.63 -4.30 -7.23
CA GLY A 229 20.58 -3.48 -6.61
C GLY A 229 19.69 -2.73 -7.59
N LEU A 230 19.95 -2.80 -8.89
CA LEU A 230 19.13 -2.17 -9.94
C LEU A 230 18.29 -3.24 -10.67
N PRO A 231 17.05 -2.93 -11.04
CA PRO A 231 16.25 -3.83 -11.86
C PRO A 231 16.90 -4.04 -13.23
N GLU A 232 16.94 -5.29 -13.68
CA GLU A 232 17.57 -5.72 -14.94
C GLU A 232 16.73 -6.80 -15.60
N GLY A 233 16.63 -6.80 -16.93
CA GLY A 233 15.85 -7.81 -17.65
C GLY A 233 14.36 -7.75 -17.41
N THR A 234 13.67 -8.88 -17.49
CA THR A 234 12.21 -8.95 -17.44
C THR A 234 11.71 -8.98 -16.00
N HIS A 235 10.77 -8.08 -15.69
CA HIS A 235 9.96 -8.04 -14.48
C HIS A 235 8.51 -8.36 -14.83
N GLN A 236 7.90 -9.26 -14.08
CA GLN A 236 6.54 -9.77 -14.31
C GLN A 236 5.68 -9.58 -13.07
N GLN A 237 4.45 -9.19 -13.27
CA GLN A 237 3.41 -9.11 -12.24
C GLN A 237 2.25 -10.02 -12.61
N TYR A 238 1.65 -10.65 -11.62
CA TYR A 238 0.60 -11.65 -11.81
C TYR A 238 -0.65 -11.30 -11.01
N HIS A 239 -1.80 -11.65 -11.54
CA HIS A 239 -3.07 -11.65 -10.82
C HIS A 239 -3.11 -12.80 -9.79
N ALA A 240 -4.03 -12.72 -8.83
CA ALA A 240 -4.26 -13.81 -7.88
C ALA A 240 -4.66 -15.14 -8.55
N THR A 241 -5.19 -15.07 -9.77
CA THR A 241 -5.49 -16.23 -10.61
C THR A 241 -4.24 -16.92 -11.20
N GLY A 242 -3.05 -16.38 -10.96
CA GLY A 242 -1.79 -16.84 -11.52
C GLY A 242 -1.53 -16.42 -12.98
N LYS A 243 -2.47 -15.69 -13.60
CA LYS A 243 -2.28 -15.14 -14.94
C LYS A 243 -1.38 -13.91 -14.93
N LEU A 244 -0.58 -13.74 -15.97
CA LEU A 244 0.26 -12.56 -16.15
C LEU A 244 -0.63 -11.30 -16.19
N ARG A 245 -0.27 -10.29 -15.42
CA ARG A 245 -0.89 -8.96 -15.43
C ARG A 245 -0.12 -8.01 -16.35
N GLU A 246 1.20 -7.98 -16.19
CA GLU A 246 2.10 -7.13 -16.97
C GLU A 246 3.51 -7.70 -16.96
N ALA A 247 4.24 -7.49 -18.05
CA ALA A 247 5.68 -7.69 -18.12
C ALA A 247 6.36 -6.38 -18.55
N SER A 248 7.45 -6.05 -17.88
CA SER A 248 8.29 -4.87 -18.16
C SER A 248 9.73 -5.32 -18.30
N VAL A 249 10.47 -4.69 -19.20
CA VAL A 249 11.91 -4.93 -19.37
C VAL A 249 12.68 -3.75 -18.81
N TYR A 250 13.75 -4.04 -18.06
CA TYR A 250 14.63 -3.05 -17.47
C TYR A 250 16.06 -3.25 -17.98
N ARG A 251 16.79 -2.15 -18.09
CA ARG A 251 18.22 -2.12 -18.38
C ARG A 251 18.87 -1.04 -17.53
N ASP A 252 19.91 -1.38 -16.77
CA ASP A 252 20.61 -0.46 -15.88
C ASP A 252 19.68 0.35 -14.95
N GLY A 253 18.65 -0.30 -14.42
CA GLY A 253 17.69 0.30 -13.51
C GLY A 253 16.54 1.08 -14.17
N GLN A 254 16.59 1.31 -15.47
CA GLN A 254 15.57 2.05 -16.20
C GLN A 254 14.65 1.11 -17.00
N ARG A 255 13.35 1.40 -17.02
CA ARG A 255 12.40 0.67 -17.85
C ARG A 255 12.74 0.93 -19.32
N VAL A 256 12.85 -0.14 -20.09
CA VAL A 256 13.11 -0.06 -21.54
C VAL A 256 11.86 0.43 -22.26
N ASP A 257 12.05 1.37 -23.17
CA ASP A 257 11.00 1.86 -24.05
C ASP A 257 10.51 0.79 -25.02
N GLY A 258 9.27 0.94 -25.48
CA GLY A 258 8.66 0.02 -26.42
C GLY A 258 7.19 -0.28 -26.10
N PRO A 259 6.60 -1.29 -26.76
CA PRO A 259 5.23 -1.68 -26.55
C PRO A 259 5.04 -2.31 -25.16
N VAL A 260 3.96 -1.92 -24.51
CA VAL A 260 3.51 -2.46 -23.21
C VAL A 260 2.12 -3.03 -23.39
N GLN A 261 1.90 -4.20 -22.83
CA GLN A 261 0.60 -4.86 -22.76
C GLN A 261 0.29 -5.24 -21.33
N THR A 262 -0.94 -5.00 -20.92
CA THR A 262 -1.48 -5.51 -19.66
C THR A 262 -2.63 -6.47 -19.93
N PHE A 263 -2.83 -7.41 -19.02
CA PHE A 263 -3.82 -8.46 -19.16
C PHE A 263 -4.77 -8.45 -17.95
N ASP A 264 -6.00 -8.88 -18.13
CA ASP A 264 -6.98 -9.06 -17.06
C ASP A 264 -6.73 -10.34 -16.24
N ALA A 265 -7.54 -10.57 -15.22
CA ALA A 265 -7.43 -11.74 -14.33
C ALA A 265 -7.69 -13.09 -15.03
N ASN A 266 -8.24 -13.10 -16.24
CA ASN A 266 -8.43 -14.26 -17.08
C ASN A 266 -7.27 -14.46 -18.07
N GLY A 267 -6.32 -13.51 -18.11
CA GLY A 267 -5.18 -13.52 -19.03
C GLY A 267 -5.50 -12.98 -20.42
N LYS A 268 -6.60 -12.24 -20.58
CA LYS A 268 -6.95 -11.57 -21.82
C LYS A 268 -6.34 -10.17 -21.85
N LEU A 269 -5.96 -9.70 -23.04
CA LEU A 269 -5.42 -8.37 -23.24
C LEU A 269 -6.42 -7.32 -22.72
N SER A 270 -5.96 -6.43 -21.83
CA SER A 270 -6.76 -5.37 -21.21
C SER A 270 -6.38 -4.00 -21.73
N THR A 271 -5.07 -3.69 -21.82
CA THR A 271 -4.57 -2.44 -22.39
C THR A 271 -3.33 -2.66 -23.23
N SER A 272 -3.09 -1.78 -24.19
CA SER A 272 -1.80 -1.68 -24.90
C SER A 272 -1.43 -0.23 -25.14
N PHE A 273 -0.14 0.08 -25.03
CA PHE A 273 0.43 1.41 -25.29
C PHE A 273 1.92 1.30 -25.59
N VAL A 274 2.55 2.39 -25.97
CA VAL A 274 3.99 2.46 -26.21
C VAL A 274 4.63 3.41 -25.22
N LEU A 275 5.79 3.04 -24.67
CA LEU A 275 6.66 3.94 -23.92
C LEU A 275 7.73 4.53 -24.85
N ARG A 276 7.98 5.83 -24.71
CA ARG A 276 9.13 6.55 -25.25
C ARG A 276 9.67 7.48 -24.16
N GLU A 277 10.95 7.45 -23.92
CA GLU A 277 11.61 8.19 -22.83
C GLU A 277 10.93 7.97 -21.46
N GLY A 278 10.50 6.72 -21.19
CA GLY A 278 9.80 6.31 -19.97
C GLY A 278 8.37 6.84 -19.82
N ARG A 279 7.80 7.47 -20.87
CA ARG A 279 6.45 8.04 -20.85
C ARG A 279 5.58 7.39 -21.94
N MET A 280 4.27 7.35 -21.70
CA MET A 280 3.33 6.91 -22.74
C MET A 280 3.34 7.89 -23.90
N GLU A 281 3.38 7.35 -25.12
CA GLU A 281 3.38 8.12 -26.36
C GLU A 281 2.59 7.39 -27.44
N GLY A 282 1.84 8.12 -28.26
CA GLY A 282 1.02 7.57 -29.34
C GLY A 282 -0.38 7.20 -28.88
N GLU A 283 -0.78 5.95 -29.06
CA GLU A 283 -2.13 5.46 -28.73
C GLU A 283 -2.13 4.60 -27.50
N LEU A 284 -3.07 4.87 -26.59
CA LEU A 284 -3.51 3.94 -25.55
C LEU A 284 -4.77 3.24 -26.04
N LEU A 285 -4.74 1.91 -26.12
CA LEU A 285 -5.89 1.07 -26.42
C LEU A 285 -6.33 0.31 -25.18
N THR A 286 -7.63 0.25 -24.97
CA THR A 286 -8.28 -0.63 -24.00
C THR A 286 -9.12 -1.66 -24.73
N TYR A 287 -9.33 -2.83 -24.12
CA TYR A 287 -9.98 -3.95 -24.80
C TYR A 287 -11.11 -4.55 -23.95
N PHE A 288 -12.15 -4.99 -24.61
CA PHE A 288 -13.16 -5.86 -24.04
C PHE A 288 -12.62 -7.27 -23.80
N PRO A 289 -13.26 -8.09 -22.94
CA PRO A 289 -12.87 -9.47 -22.71
C PRO A 289 -12.90 -10.38 -23.97
N ASP A 290 -13.58 -9.99 -25.03
CA ASP A 290 -13.58 -10.68 -26.32
C ASP A 290 -12.43 -10.29 -27.25
N GLY A 291 -11.58 -9.33 -26.80
CA GLY A 291 -10.41 -8.82 -27.53
C GLY A 291 -10.68 -7.66 -28.49
N LYS A 292 -11.91 -7.22 -28.61
CA LYS A 292 -12.24 -6.02 -29.39
C LYS A 292 -11.81 -4.77 -28.63
N VAL A 293 -11.50 -3.70 -29.37
CA VAL A 293 -11.14 -2.41 -28.79
C VAL A 293 -12.34 -1.81 -28.07
N ALA A 294 -12.18 -1.50 -26.78
CA ALA A 294 -13.19 -0.84 -25.93
C ALA A 294 -12.96 0.68 -25.88
N GLY A 295 -11.73 1.12 -26.06
CA GLY A 295 -11.38 2.54 -26.07
C GLY A 295 -10.06 2.79 -26.76
N ARG A 296 -9.93 4.02 -27.29
CA ARG A 296 -8.75 4.52 -27.97
C ARG A 296 -8.51 5.97 -27.55
N THR A 297 -7.33 6.30 -27.04
CA THR A 297 -6.99 7.65 -26.60
C THR A 297 -5.60 8.02 -27.08
N GLN A 298 -5.46 9.19 -27.67
CA GLN A 298 -4.16 9.76 -28.05
C GLN A 298 -3.41 10.25 -26.81
N VAL A 299 -2.12 9.89 -26.74
CA VAL A 299 -1.24 10.24 -25.62
C VAL A 299 0.02 10.89 -26.16
N SER A 300 0.43 11.98 -25.55
CA SER A 300 1.72 12.60 -25.86
C SER A 300 2.43 13.02 -24.56
N LYS A 301 3.70 12.62 -24.42
CA LYS A 301 4.54 12.90 -23.24
C LYS A 301 3.90 12.48 -21.92
N GLY A 302 3.15 11.37 -21.95
CA GLY A 302 2.48 10.79 -20.79
C GLY A 302 1.17 11.48 -20.40
N LYS A 303 0.63 12.37 -21.21
CA LYS A 303 -0.66 13.04 -21.03
C LYS A 303 -1.61 12.69 -22.15
N PHE A 304 -2.89 12.60 -21.84
CA PHE A 304 -3.92 12.48 -22.87
C PHE A 304 -3.98 13.77 -23.68
N ASN A 305 -3.73 13.66 -24.99
CA ASN A 305 -3.61 14.81 -25.87
C ASN A 305 -3.98 14.42 -27.30
N GLY A 306 -5.15 14.85 -27.74
CA GLY A 306 -5.74 14.48 -29.01
C GLY A 306 -7.09 13.80 -28.86
N SER A 307 -7.49 13.00 -29.83
CA SER A 307 -8.77 12.30 -29.86
C SER A 307 -8.85 11.18 -28.83
N SER A 308 -10.02 11.03 -28.22
CA SER A 308 -10.40 9.91 -27.38
C SER A 308 -11.77 9.39 -27.83
N ALA A 309 -11.90 8.06 -27.98
CA ALA A 309 -13.13 7.41 -28.32
C ALA A 309 -13.32 6.14 -27.46
N GLU A 310 -14.55 5.88 -27.08
CA GLU A 310 -14.98 4.65 -26.41
C GLU A 310 -16.02 3.95 -27.29
N TYR A 311 -16.04 2.64 -27.22
CA TYR A 311 -16.88 1.81 -28.09
C TYR A 311 -17.80 0.92 -27.28
N TYR A 312 -18.90 0.55 -27.88
CA TYR A 312 -19.74 -0.56 -27.44
C TYR A 312 -19.13 -1.90 -27.87
N PRO A 313 -19.55 -3.06 -27.26
CA PRO A 313 -19.03 -4.38 -27.63
C PRO A 313 -19.26 -4.77 -29.11
N ASP A 314 -20.22 -4.19 -29.79
CA ASP A 314 -20.46 -4.37 -31.22
C ASP A 314 -19.52 -3.56 -32.12
N GLY A 315 -18.75 -2.60 -31.52
CA GLY A 315 -17.83 -1.70 -32.19
C GLY A 315 -18.40 -0.33 -32.56
N ALA A 316 -19.70 -0.08 -32.26
CA ALA A 316 -20.26 1.26 -32.43
C ALA A 316 -19.63 2.24 -31.44
N VAL A 317 -19.48 3.51 -31.85
CA VAL A 317 -18.94 4.54 -30.96
C VAL A 317 -19.92 4.81 -29.82
N ARG A 318 -19.44 4.72 -28.57
CA ARG A 318 -20.20 5.03 -27.35
C ARG A 318 -19.95 6.49 -26.92
N ALA A 319 -18.73 6.96 -26.99
CA ALA A 319 -18.36 8.32 -26.64
C ALA A 319 -17.16 8.79 -27.46
N SER A 320 -17.09 10.08 -27.72
CA SER A 320 -15.93 10.71 -28.36
C SER A 320 -15.69 12.12 -27.81
N MET A 321 -14.40 12.47 -27.65
CA MET A 321 -14.00 13.80 -27.19
C MET A 321 -12.59 14.13 -27.66
N THR A 322 -12.20 15.38 -27.51
CA THR A 322 -10.82 15.83 -27.66
C THR A 322 -10.26 16.22 -26.30
N LEU A 323 -9.03 15.78 -26.03
CA LEU A 323 -8.30 16.07 -24.79
C LEU A 323 -7.08 16.94 -25.11
N VAL A 324 -6.78 17.89 -24.24
CA VAL A 324 -5.55 18.69 -24.25
C VAL A 324 -4.97 18.69 -22.84
N ASN A 325 -3.78 18.09 -22.68
CA ASN A 325 -3.14 17.93 -21.38
C ASN A 325 -4.05 17.34 -20.29
N ASP A 326 -4.73 16.25 -20.60
CA ASP A 326 -5.68 15.50 -19.76
C ASP A 326 -7.04 16.18 -19.53
N LEU A 327 -7.27 17.35 -20.11
CA LEU A 327 -8.52 18.10 -19.97
C LEU A 327 -9.35 18.00 -21.26
N PRO A 328 -10.68 17.77 -21.16
CA PRO A 328 -11.56 17.80 -22.31
C PRO A 328 -11.68 19.21 -22.87
N VAL A 329 -11.67 19.35 -24.20
CA VAL A 329 -11.83 20.62 -24.90
C VAL A 329 -12.77 20.46 -26.11
N GLY A 330 -13.49 21.53 -26.45
CA GLY A 330 -14.42 21.49 -27.58
C GLY A 330 -15.64 20.61 -27.34
N GLU A 331 -16.11 19.97 -28.39
CA GLU A 331 -17.30 19.11 -28.34
C GLU A 331 -16.94 17.71 -27.88
N ALA A 332 -17.75 17.18 -26.93
CA ALA A 332 -17.76 15.78 -26.55
C ALA A 332 -19.17 15.21 -26.79
N LEU A 333 -19.22 14.02 -27.36
CA LEU A 333 -20.46 13.32 -27.73
C LEU A 333 -20.54 11.96 -27.02
N GLU A 334 -21.73 11.63 -26.57
CA GLU A 334 -22.11 10.27 -26.15
C GLU A 334 -23.24 9.79 -27.04
N PHE A 335 -23.25 8.50 -27.33
CA PHE A 335 -24.19 7.89 -28.24
C PHE A 335 -24.93 6.73 -27.57
N TYR A 336 -26.15 6.51 -27.95
CA TYR A 336 -26.88 5.27 -27.69
C TYR A 336 -26.34 4.12 -28.56
N PRO A 337 -26.63 2.85 -28.20
CA PRO A 337 -26.18 1.71 -29.01
C PRO A 337 -26.65 1.72 -30.46
N ASP A 338 -27.76 2.41 -30.77
CA ASP A 338 -28.28 2.58 -32.12
C ASP A 338 -27.60 3.69 -32.91
N GLY A 339 -26.56 4.35 -32.32
CA GLY A 339 -25.78 5.41 -32.93
C GLY A 339 -26.40 6.82 -32.84
N LYS A 340 -27.58 6.97 -32.23
CA LYS A 340 -28.14 8.30 -32.00
C LYS A 340 -27.40 9.00 -30.87
N VAL A 341 -27.29 10.33 -30.96
CA VAL A 341 -26.69 11.15 -29.91
C VAL A 341 -27.54 11.06 -28.64
N GLN A 342 -26.88 10.66 -27.53
CA GLN A 342 -27.44 10.66 -26.20
C GLN A 342 -27.11 11.97 -25.45
N SER A 343 -25.89 12.46 -25.59
CA SER A 343 -25.41 13.68 -24.93
C SER A 343 -24.46 14.43 -25.85
N ARG A 344 -24.58 15.74 -25.89
CA ARG A 344 -23.63 16.67 -26.50
C ARG A 344 -23.16 17.63 -25.43
N GLN A 345 -21.86 17.70 -25.23
CA GLN A 345 -21.25 18.56 -24.23
C GLN A 345 -20.24 19.47 -24.92
N GLN A 346 -20.18 20.73 -24.51
CA GLN A 346 -19.21 21.70 -25.01
C GLN A 346 -18.28 22.08 -23.85
N TYR A 347 -16.98 21.93 -24.05
CA TYR A 347 -15.94 22.29 -23.10
C TYR A 347 -15.15 23.50 -23.58
N GLY A 348 -14.76 24.34 -22.65
CA GLY A 348 -13.82 25.43 -22.88
C GLY A 348 -12.35 24.94 -22.87
N ASP A 349 -11.42 25.81 -23.26
CA ASP A 349 -9.99 25.49 -23.40
C ASP A 349 -9.30 25.04 -22.09
N LYS A 350 -9.91 25.29 -20.95
CA LYS A 350 -9.44 24.88 -19.62
C LYS A 350 -10.20 23.67 -19.05
N GLY A 351 -10.93 22.93 -19.88
CA GLY A 351 -11.68 21.75 -19.47
C GLY A 351 -12.99 22.05 -18.75
N GLY A 352 -13.42 23.31 -18.67
CA GLY A 352 -14.69 23.68 -18.05
C GLY A 352 -15.88 23.35 -18.96
N LEU A 353 -16.91 22.70 -18.42
CA LEU A 353 -18.16 22.44 -19.15
C LEU A 353 -18.89 23.77 -19.36
N LEU A 354 -19.18 24.12 -20.62
CA LEU A 354 -19.88 25.35 -21.02
C LEU A 354 -21.34 25.08 -21.36
N SER A 355 -21.65 23.92 -21.93
CA SER A 355 -23.05 23.53 -22.18
C SER A 355 -23.21 22.01 -22.24
N ILE A 356 -24.43 21.56 -21.98
CA ILE A 356 -24.86 20.19 -22.15
C ILE A 356 -26.23 20.14 -22.81
N GLN A 357 -26.38 19.25 -23.77
CA GLN A 357 -27.66 18.84 -24.34
C GLN A 357 -27.82 17.33 -24.18
N ARG A 358 -28.96 16.86 -23.74
CA ARG A 358 -29.30 15.43 -23.65
C ARG A 358 -30.51 15.12 -24.50
N TYR A 359 -30.46 13.95 -25.10
CA TYR A 359 -31.50 13.46 -25.99
C TYR A 359 -32.06 12.14 -25.48
N SER A 360 -33.34 11.90 -25.72
CA SER A 360 -33.98 10.60 -25.48
C SER A 360 -33.49 9.55 -26.50
N PRO A 361 -33.74 8.24 -26.28
CA PRO A 361 -33.47 7.22 -27.31
C PRO A 361 -34.18 7.44 -28.63
N GLN A 362 -35.28 8.19 -28.64
CA GLN A 362 -36.00 8.58 -29.85
C GLN A 362 -35.33 9.76 -30.59
N GLY A 363 -34.33 10.40 -29.96
CA GLY A 363 -33.61 11.56 -30.51
C GLY A 363 -34.27 12.90 -30.16
N VAL A 364 -35.21 12.93 -29.24
CA VAL A 364 -35.81 14.17 -28.75
C VAL A 364 -34.92 14.86 -27.76
N LEU A 365 -34.64 16.17 -27.92
CA LEU A 365 -33.93 16.96 -26.94
C LEU A 365 -34.74 17.01 -25.63
N VAL A 366 -34.16 16.55 -24.53
CA VAL A 366 -34.84 16.48 -23.20
C VAL A 366 -34.23 17.39 -22.15
N LEU A 367 -32.98 17.86 -22.35
CA LEU A 367 -32.31 18.78 -21.44
C LEU A 367 -31.33 19.69 -22.21
N GLU A 368 -31.29 20.97 -21.86
CA GLU A 368 -30.29 21.93 -22.25
C GLU A 368 -29.90 22.82 -21.07
N ARG A 369 -28.60 22.92 -20.78
CA ARG A 369 -28.05 23.84 -19.77
C ARG A 369 -26.76 24.48 -20.26
N ARG A 370 -26.43 25.64 -19.70
CA ARG A 370 -25.20 26.41 -20.04
C ARG A 370 -24.55 26.98 -18.78
N TRP A 371 -23.23 27.09 -18.81
CA TRP A 371 -22.41 27.66 -17.74
C TRP A 371 -21.41 28.66 -18.33
N ASP A 372 -20.96 29.57 -17.47
CA ASP A 372 -19.82 30.42 -17.79
C ASP A 372 -18.48 29.71 -17.46
N ALA A 373 -17.37 30.43 -17.73
CA ALA A 373 -16.02 29.92 -17.46
C ALA A 373 -15.71 29.74 -15.97
N GLN A 374 -16.55 30.24 -15.07
CA GLN A 374 -16.46 30.06 -13.62
C GLN A 374 -17.42 28.96 -13.10
N TRP A 375 -18.01 28.15 -14.00
CA TRP A 375 -18.95 27.06 -13.72
C TRP A 375 -20.27 27.54 -13.11
N ARG A 376 -20.65 28.78 -13.33
CA ARG A 376 -21.93 29.33 -12.88
C ARG A 376 -22.97 29.18 -13.99
N GLU A 377 -24.14 28.65 -13.65
CA GLU A 377 -25.21 28.47 -14.61
C GLU A 377 -25.69 29.81 -15.17
N GLN A 378 -25.83 29.88 -16.48
CA GLN A 378 -26.14 31.08 -17.25
C GLN A 378 -27.18 30.82 -18.30
N GLY A 379 -28.02 31.85 -18.56
CA GLY A 379 -29.03 31.77 -19.60
C GLY A 379 -30.21 30.89 -19.22
N THR A 380 -30.98 30.44 -20.18
CA THR A 380 -32.16 29.63 -19.93
C THR A 380 -31.85 28.15 -19.92
N SER A 381 -32.02 27.48 -18.77
CA SER A 381 -32.02 26.02 -18.62
C SER A 381 -33.39 25.49 -19.05
N ARG A 382 -33.42 24.45 -19.91
CA ARG A 382 -34.65 23.90 -20.46
C ARG A 382 -34.71 22.40 -20.30
N SER A 383 -35.89 21.89 -20.01
CA SER A 383 -36.20 20.46 -20.16
C SER A 383 -37.45 20.24 -20.96
N TRP A 384 -37.54 19.07 -21.55
CA TRP A 384 -38.67 18.65 -22.39
C TRP A 384 -39.09 17.24 -22.00
N TYR A 385 -40.36 16.96 -22.13
CA TYR A 385 -40.93 15.63 -22.09
C TYR A 385 -40.39 14.78 -23.26
N GLU A 386 -40.46 13.47 -23.15
CA GLU A 386 -40.11 12.58 -24.28
C GLU A 386 -40.99 12.81 -25.53
N SER A 387 -42.20 13.36 -25.36
CA SER A 387 -43.07 13.81 -26.43
C SER A 387 -42.52 15.03 -27.21
N GLY A 388 -41.43 15.64 -26.75
CA GLY A 388 -40.83 16.85 -27.30
C GLY A 388 -41.50 18.15 -26.86
N LYS A 389 -42.56 18.08 -26.07
CA LYS A 389 -43.21 19.27 -25.50
C LYS A 389 -42.35 19.85 -24.35
N PRO A 390 -42.37 21.18 -24.16
CA PRO A 390 -41.67 21.82 -23.04
C PRO A 390 -42.17 21.27 -21.70
N GLU A 391 -41.21 20.98 -20.80
CA GLU A 391 -41.48 20.62 -19.41
C GLU A 391 -41.09 21.78 -18.47
N GLN A 392 -39.93 22.36 -18.65
CA GLN A 392 -39.42 23.46 -17.82
C GLN A 392 -38.54 24.42 -18.61
N ALA A 393 -38.59 25.71 -18.26
CA ALA A 393 -37.64 26.73 -18.68
C ALA A 393 -37.37 27.69 -17.52
N ILE A 394 -36.07 27.82 -17.12
CA ILE A 394 -35.65 28.64 -15.99
C ILE A 394 -34.51 29.52 -16.45
N ASP A 395 -34.59 30.83 -16.23
CA ASP A 395 -33.55 31.78 -16.51
C ASP A 395 -32.58 31.87 -15.31
N TYR A 396 -31.28 31.75 -15.59
CA TYR A 396 -30.19 31.83 -14.63
C TYR A 396 -29.19 32.93 -14.97
N VAL A 397 -28.72 33.62 -13.95
CA VAL A 397 -27.58 34.52 -13.96
C VAL A 397 -26.70 34.21 -12.76
N ASN A 398 -25.48 33.72 -12.97
CA ASN A 398 -24.51 33.37 -11.92
C ASN A 398 -25.10 32.39 -10.87
N ASP A 399 -25.66 31.25 -11.29
CA ASP A 399 -26.33 30.20 -10.49
C ASP A 399 -27.61 30.64 -9.81
N ARG A 400 -28.06 31.88 -10.00
CA ARG A 400 -29.27 32.39 -9.39
C ARG A 400 -30.36 32.47 -10.43
N ARG A 401 -31.61 32.06 -10.09
CA ARG A 401 -32.76 32.33 -10.94
C ARG A 401 -32.89 33.85 -11.10
N ASP A 402 -32.86 34.33 -12.34
CA ASP A 402 -33.03 35.73 -12.67
C ASP A 402 -33.70 35.88 -14.04
N GLY A 403 -34.96 36.18 -14.03
CA GLY A 403 -35.89 36.11 -15.18
C GLY A 403 -37.08 35.21 -14.90
N TRP A 404 -37.52 34.52 -15.92
CA TRP A 404 -38.68 33.66 -15.81
C TRP A 404 -38.31 32.22 -15.40
N SER A 405 -39.17 31.62 -14.55
CA SER A 405 -39.21 30.21 -14.24
C SER A 405 -40.58 29.68 -14.61
N ARG A 406 -40.65 28.85 -15.64
CA ARG A 406 -41.89 28.29 -16.17
C ARG A 406 -41.82 26.77 -16.16
N SER A 407 -42.94 26.14 -15.89
CA SER A 407 -43.12 24.70 -16.08
C SER A 407 -44.48 24.42 -16.72
N TRP A 408 -44.51 23.36 -17.49
CA TRP A 408 -45.70 22.94 -18.22
C TRP A 408 -46.02 21.48 -17.91
N ARG A 409 -47.29 21.11 -18.07
CA ARG A 409 -47.72 19.73 -18.07
C ARG A 409 -47.54 19.11 -19.45
N GLU A 410 -47.54 17.79 -19.54
CA GLU A 410 -47.32 17.10 -20.82
C GLU A 410 -48.41 17.38 -21.86
N ASP A 411 -49.62 17.79 -21.42
CA ASP A 411 -50.69 18.28 -22.33
C ASP A 411 -50.35 19.66 -22.92
N GLY A 412 -49.29 20.35 -22.44
CA GLY A 412 -48.87 21.66 -22.86
C GLY A 412 -49.47 22.80 -22.03
N SER A 413 -50.36 22.50 -21.07
CA SER A 413 -50.89 23.52 -20.17
C SER A 413 -49.83 24.04 -19.22
N LEU A 414 -49.86 25.32 -18.89
CA LEU A 414 -48.93 25.93 -17.93
C LEU A 414 -49.18 25.34 -16.54
N LYS A 415 -48.17 24.82 -15.91
CA LYS A 415 -48.21 24.28 -14.56
C LYS A 415 -47.84 25.35 -13.51
N ASN A 416 -46.76 26.09 -13.79
CA ASN A 416 -46.26 27.15 -12.90
C ASN A 416 -45.55 28.23 -13.72
N GLU A 417 -45.71 29.46 -13.32
CA GLU A 417 -44.94 30.60 -13.83
C GLU A 417 -44.56 31.53 -12.67
N CYS A 418 -43.32 31.88 -12.57
CA CYS A 418 -42.80 32.76 -11.56
C CYS A 418 -41.67 33.61 -12.12
N ARG A 419 -41.66 34.90 -11.79
CA ARG A 419 -40.54 35.78 -12.12
C ARG A 419 -39.60 35.89 -10.93
N TYR A 420 -38.31 35.79 -11.20
CA TYR A 420 -37.25 35.92 -10.20
C TYR A 420 -36.35 37.13 -10.52
N VAL A 421 -35.85 37.79 -9.46
CA VAL A 421 -34.82 38.81 -9.54
C VAL A 421 -33.77 38.47 -8.49
N ALA A 422 -32.54 38.24 -8.93
CA ALA A 422 -31.40 37.88 -8.07
C ALA A 422 -31.70 36.71 -7.09
N GLY A 423 -32.44 35.69 -7.55
CA GLY A 423 -32.83 34.51 -6.79
C GLY A 423 -34.08 34.66 -5.91
N LYS A 424 -34.72 35.83 -5.89
CA LYS A 424 -35.95 36.07 -5.11
C LYS A 424 -37.16 36.09 -6.01
N ALA A 425 -38.18 35.32 -5.66
CA ALA A 425 -39.47 35.32 -6.37
C ALA A 425 -40.14 36.69 -6.27
N GLN A 426 -40.73 37.12 -7.37
CA GLN A 426 -41.51 38.37 -7.49
C GLN A 426 -42.98 38.01 -7.61
N GLY A 427 -43.73 38.22 -6.53
CA GLY A 427 -45.17 37.97 -6.47
C GLY A 427 -45.54 36.55 -6.01
N ASP A 428 -46.82 36.22 -6.10
CA ASP A 428 -47.36 34.90 -5.75
C ASP A 428 -47.02 33.91 -6.90
N CYS A 429 -46.15 32.95 -6.60
CA CYS A 429 -45.68 31.92 -7.52
C CYS A 429 -46.44 30.60 -7.32
N GLY A 430 -47.71 30.67 -7.01
CA GLY A 430 -48.57 29.52 -6.78
C GLY A 430 -48.59 28.53 -7.95
N GLU A 431 -48.76 27.27 -7.65
CA GLU A 431 -48.91 26.22 -8.64
C GLU A 431 -50.30 26.33 -9.30
N ALA A 432 -50.37 26.41 -10.64
CA ALA A 432 -51.64 26.37 -11.33
C ALA A 432 -52.29 24.98 -11.10
N PRO A 433 -53.62 24.90 -10.87
CA PRO A 433 -54.29 23.62 -10.59
C PRO A 433 -54.03 22.61 -11.73
N PRO A 434 -53.73 21.33 -11.41
CA PRO A 434 -53.48 20.33 -12.43
C PRO A 434 -54.74 20.06 -13.25
N ALA A 435 -54.56 19.81 -14.55
CA ALA A 435 -55.67 19.34 -15.38
C ALA A 435 -56.21 18.00 -14.83
N PRO A 436 -57.53 17.76 -14.88
CA PRO A 436 -58.15 16.61 -14.19
C PRO A 436 -57.62 15.21 -14.56
N GLU A 437 -56.99 15.05 -15.69
CA GLU A 437 -56.46 13.77 -16.18
C GLU A 437 -55.06 13.41 -15.66
N LEU A 438 -54.26 14.37 -15.16
CA LEU A 438 -52.88 14.17 -14.76
C LEU A 438 -52.69 13.70 -13.31
N GLN A 439 -53.70 13.90 -12.44
CA GLN A 439 -53.65 13.44 -11.04
C GLN A 439 -53.43 11.93 -10.88
N ARG A 440 -53.79 11.09 -11.87
CA ARG A 440 -53.57 9.63 -11.83
C ARG A 440 -52.12 9.20 -12.18
N LYS A 441 -51.37 9.99 -12.96
CA LYS A 441 -50.00 9.64 -13.37
C LYS A 441 -48.94 10.08 -12.34
N GLU A 442 -49.14 11.18 -11.63
CA GLU A 442 -48.24 11.61 -10.56
C GLU A 442 -48.19 10.64 -9.36
N GLN A 443 -49.29 9.94 -9.07
CA GLN A 443 -49.31 8.91 -8.02
C GLN A 443 -48.51 7.64 -8.40
N ALA A 444 -48.40 7.32 -9.68
CA ALA A 444 -47.64 6.16 -10.16
C ALA A 444 -46.13 6.37 -10.13
N TRP A 445 -45.64 7.63 -10.27
CA TRP A 445 -44.19 7.93 -10.21
C TRP A 445 -43.64 8.06 -8.80
N ARG A 446 -44.48 8.26 -7.78
CA ARG A 446 -44.06 8.27 -6.36
C ARG A 446 -43.99 6.88 -5.74
N ALA A 447 -44.38 5.84 -6.48
CA ALA A 447 -44.40 4.44 -6.03
C ALA A 447 -43.30 3.57 -6.66
N LEU A 448 -42.46 4.14 -7.52
CA LEU A 448 -41.20 3.53 -8.05
C LEU A 448 -39.97 4.23 -7.48
#